data_0fa256f0d62bc589d950f43ce5a9aaf6
#
_entry.id   0fa256f0d62bc589d950f43ce5a9aaf6
#
_cell.length_a   1.000
_cell.length_b   1.000
_cell.length_c   1.000
_cell.angle_alpha   90.00
_cell.angle_beta   90.00
_cell.angle_gamma   90.00
#
_symmetry.space_group_name_H-M   'P 1'
#
loop_
_entity.id
_entity.type
_entity.pdbx_description
1 polymer ?
#
loop_
_entity_poly.entity_id
_entity_poly.type
_entity_poly.pdbx_seq_one_letter_code
_entity_poly.pdbx_strand_id
1 'polypeptide(L)'
;MSNPNGRFGVHGGQYVPETLMNAIIELEEAYNYYKANPDFQNELTQLLNDYAGRPSRLYYAEKMTKDLGGAKIYLKREDLNHTGAHKINNVLGQALLAKKMGKTRLIAETGAGQHGVATATAAALMGMECVVFMGKEDTIRQALNVYRMRLLGATVVPVNSGTATLKDAVSEAMREWTTRISDTHYCLGSVMGPHPFPTIVRDFQSVISSEIKQQMLEKEGRLPDAVVACVGGGSNGIGSDFACTGKLLPFHRRSCCAPHRC
;
A
#
# COMPACT_ATOMS: atom_id res chain seq x y z
N MET A 1 11.49 9.53 12.86
CA MET A 1 11.96 10.83 12.35
C MET A 1 12.14 10.69 10.86
N SER A 2 11.36 11.40 10.04
CA SER A 2 11.58 11.48 8.60
C SER A 2 12.83 12.31 8.38
N ASN A 3 13.84 11.74 7.73
CA ASN A 3 14.98 12.50 7.24
C ASN A 3 14.45 13.50 6.19
N PRO A 4 14.79 14.80 6.24
CA PRO A 4 14.27 15.82 5.34
C PRO A 4 14.48 15.54 3.85
N ASN A 5 15.33 14.57 3.50
CA ASN A 5 15.63 14.19 2.12
C ASN A 5 15.05 12.82 1.71
N GLY A 6 14.02 12.31 2.40
CA GLY A 6 13.40 11.01 2.08
C GLY A 6 14.34 9.81 2.20
N ARG A 7 15.35 9.89 3.06
CA ARG A 7 16.29 8.81 3.31
C ARG A 7 15.94 8.03 4.57
N PHE A 8 16.16 6.71 4.52
CA PHE A 8 16.04 5.77 5.61
C PHE A 8 17.42 5.12 5.82
N GLY A 9 18.29 5.81 6.56
CA GLY A 9 19.71 5.46 6.65
C GLY A 9 20.42 5.63 5.31
N VAL A 10 20.99 4.56 4.78
CA VAL A 10 21.67 4.54 3.47
C VAL A 10 20.71 4.37 2.28
N HIS A 11 19.43 4.08 2.55
CA HIS A 11 18.41 3.82 1.53
C HIS A 11 17.51 5.04 1.30
N GLY A 12 16.82 5.06 0.17
CA GLY A 12 15.86 6.12 -0.19
C GLY A 12 16.49 7.24 -1.02
N GLY A 13 15.80 8.38 -1.10
CA GLY A 13 16.13 9.52 -1.93
C GLY A 13 15.27 9.64 -3.18
N GLN A 14 15.57 10.61 -4.05
CA GLN A 14 14.79 10.94 -5.26
C GLN A 14 15.60 10.61 -6.52
N TYR A 15 15.83 9.35 -6.80
CA TYR A 15 16.56 8.90 -7.98
C TYR A 15 15.57 8.54 -9.10
N VAL A 16 15.29 9.51 -9.97
CA VAL A 16 14.39 9.37 -11.13
C VAL A 16 15.00 10.05 -12.35
N PRO A 17 14.56 9.70 -13.56
CA PRO A 17 14.85 10.49 -14.76
C PRO A 17 14.45 11.97 -14.55
N GLU A 18 15.23 12.89 -15.10
CA GLU A 18 14.98 14.34 -14.98
C GLU A 18 13.56 14.73 -15.41
N THR A 19 13.02 14.04 -16.42
CA THR A 19 11.65 14.23 -16.91
C THR A 19 10.57 14.00 -15.84
N LEU A 20 10.83 13.20 -14.83
CA LEU A 20 9.89 12.92 -13.73
C LEU A 20 10.13 13.79 -12.49
N MET A 21 11.24 14.53 -12.41
CA MET A 21 11.59 15.26 -11.20
C MET A 21 10.53 16.27 -10.80
N ASN A 22 9.99 17.02 -11.75
CA ASN A 22 8.93 18.01 -11.46
C ASN A 22 7.66 17.35 -10.91
N ALA A 23 7.28 16.18 -11.44
CA ALA A 23 6.13 15.43 -10.94
C ALA A 23 6.34 14.92 -9.50
N ILE A 24 7.56 14.53 -9.17
CA ILE A 24 7.93 14.10 -7.82
C ILE A 24 7.91 15.26 -6.83
N ILE A 25 8.41 16.44 -7.24
CA ILE A 25 8.39 17.66 -6.42
C ILE A 25 6.93 18.10 -6.19
N GLU A 26 6.12 18.17 -7.25
CA GLU A 26 4.69 18.48 -7.17
C GLU A 26 3.96 17.55 -6.18
N LEU A 27 4.26 16.24 -6.27
CA LEU A 27 3.68 15.24 -5.38
C LEU A 27 4.11 15.43 -3.93
N GLU A 28 5.39 15.73 -3.68
CA GLU A 28 5.93 15.95 -2.34
C GLU A 28 5.30 17.19 -1.69
N GLU A 29 5.22 18.31 -2.42
CA GLU A 29 4.61 19.55 -1.95
C GLU A 29 3.13 19.36 -1.65
N ALA A 30 2.37 18.76 -2.56
CA ALA A 30 0.97 18.44 -2.37
C ALA A 30 0.75 17.51 -1.16
N TYR A 31 1.56 16.46 -1.05
CA TYR A 31 1.45 15.54 0.08
C TYR A 31 1.72 16.24 1.42
N ASN A 32 2.77 17.05 1.51
CA ASN A 32 3.10 17.78 2.74
C ASN A 32 2.00 18.77 3.12
N TYR A 33 1.38 19.43 2.16
CA TYR A 33 0.25 20.32 2.38
C TYR A 33 -0.99 19.55 2.88
N TYR A 34 -1.43 18.54 2.14
CA TYR A 34 -2.65 17.79 2.45
C TYR A 34 -2.53 16.92 3.68
N LYS A 35 -1.34 16.40 3.99
CA LYS A 35 -1.09 15.65 5.23
C LYS A 35 -1.42 16.46 6.48
N ALA A 36 -1.22 17.78 6.46
CA ALA A 36 -1.52 18.66 7.59
C ALA A 36 -2.93 19.31 7.50
N ASN A 37 -3.65 19.10 6.39
CA ASN A 37 -4.96 19.70 6.14
C ASN A 37 -6.08 18.90 6.83
N PRO A 38 -6.85 19.51 7.76
CA PRO A 38 -7.91 18.81 8.48
C PRO A 38 -9.03 18.27 7.58
N ASP A 39 -9.40 19.00 6.54
CA ASP A 39 -10.49 18.59 5.64
C ASP A 39 -10.08 17.34 4.84
N PHE A 40 -8.82 17.28 4.40
CA PHE A 40 -8.29 16.09 3.75
C PHE A 40 -8.29 14.88 4.70
N GLN A 41 -7.84 15.07 5.94
CA GLN A 41 -7.80 14.00 6.94
C GLN A 41 -9.21 13.51 7.31
N ASN A 42 -10.18 14.41 7.40
CA ASN A 42 -11.58 14.06 7.66
C ASN A 42 -12.17 13.26 6.49
N GLU A 43 -11.97 13.73 5.25
CA GLU A 43 -12.45 13.04 4.04
C GLU A 43 -11.82 11.65 3.90
N LEU A 44 -10.50 11.53 4.14
CA LEU A 44 -9.81 10.25 4.14
C LEU A 44 -10.33 9.32 5.23
N THR A 45 -10.53 9.83 6.45
CA THR A 45 -11.07 9.06 7.57
C THR A 45 -12.48 8.54 7.25
N GLN A 46 -13.34 9.36 6.67
CA GLN A 46 -14.66 8.97 6.22
C GLN A 46 -14.59 7.86 5.15
N LEU A 47 -13.74 8.00 4.14
CA LEU A 47 -13.53 6.97 3.13
C LEU A 47 -13.03 5.64 3.73
N LEU A 48 -12.11 5.71 4.69
CA LEU A 48 -11.60 4.53 5.37
C LEU A 48 -12.69 3.84 6.19
N ASN A 49 -13.53 4.59 6.90
CA ASN A 49 -14.59 4.03 7.74
C ASN A 49 -15.78 3.52 6.91
N ASP A 50 -16.32 4.36 6.05
CA ASP A 50 -17.60 4.09 5.39
C ASP A 50 -17.44 3.22 4.14
N TYR A 51 -16.30 3.34 3.45
CA TYR A 51 -16.06 2.60 2.21
C TYR A 51 -15.12 1.42 2.37
N ALA A 52 -13.98 1.59 3.03
CA ALA A 52 -13.05 0.47 3.26
C ALA A 52 -13.50 -0.48 4.38
N GLY A 53 -14.40 -0.06 5.27
CA GLY A 53 -14.95 -0.87 6.35
C GLY A 53 -14.03 -0.94 7.58
N ARG A 54 -13.28 0.15 7.84
CA ARG A 54 -12.44 0.25 9.03
C ARG A 54 -13.25 0.69 10.26
N PRO A 55 -12.75 0.42 11.50
CA PRO A 55 -11.53 -0.33 11.80
C PRO A 55 -11.63 -1.83 11.48
N SER A 56 -10.56 -2.41 10.94
CA SER A 56 -10.52 -3.85 10.74
C SER A 56 -10.45 -4.60 12.07
N ARG A 57 -11.00 -5.82 12.12
CA ARG A 57 -11.11 -6.58 13.36
C ARG A 57 -9.76 -7.13 13.83
N LEU A 58 -9.54 -7.10 15.15
CA LEU A 58 -8.50 -7.87 15.80
C LEU A 58 -9.14 -9.13 16.41
N TYR A 59 -8.92 -10.28 15.77
CA TYR A 59 -9.53 -11.56 16.12
C TYR A 59 -8.60 -12.40 16.97
N TYR A 60 -9.05 -12.83 18.16
CA TYR A 60 -8.33 -13.81 18.98
C TYR A 60 -8.48 -15.21 18.39
N ALA A 61 -7.37 -15.77 17.91
CA ALA A 61 -7.32 -17.10 17.31
C ALA A 61 -7.19 -18.17 18.40
N GLU A 62 -8.27 -18.41 19.18
CA GLU A 62 -8.28 -19.24 20.37
C GLU A 62 -7.79 -20.67 20.10
N LYS A 63 -8.35 -21.30 19.05
CA LYS A 63 -7.95 -22.66 18.69
C LYS A 63 -6.47 -22.74 18.33
N MET A 64 -5.99 -21.84 17.51
CA MET A 64 -4.57 -21.77 17.12
C MET A 64 -3.65 -21.51 18.32
N THR A 65 -4.07 -20.65 19.23
CA THR A 65 -3.37 -20.40 20.49
C THR A 65 -3.25 -21.65 21.34
N LYS A 66 -4.34 -22.40 21.51
CA LYS A 66 -4.36 -23.66 22.27
C LYS A 66 -3.54 -24.75 21.61
N ASP A 67 -3.69 -24.94 20.30
CA ASP A 67 -3.00 -26.00 19.55
C ASP A 67 -1.48 -25.82 19.58
N LEU A 68 -1.00 -24.58 19.54
CA LEU A 68 0.43 -24.27 19.56
C LEU A 68 1.04 -24.17 20.97
N GLY A 69 0.20 -24.04 22.02
CA GLY A 69 0.62 -24.06 23.42
C GLY A 69 1.60 -22.97 23.85
N GLY A 70 1.65 -21.85 23.12
CA GLY A 70 2.61 -20.76 23.34
C GLY A 70 1.93 -19.40 23.61
N ALA A 71 2.30 -18.41 22.80
CA ALA A 71 1.78 -17.06 22.91
C ALA A 71 0.29 -16.97 22.53
N LYS A 72 -0.43 -16.01 23.08
CA LYS A 72 -1.76 -15.63 22.57
C LYS A 72 -1.63 -15.10 21.15
N ILE A 73 -2.39 -15.64 20.21
CA ILE A 73 -2.33 -15.30 18.79
C ILE A 73 -3.55 -14.45 18.42
N TYR A 74 -3.29 -13.27 17.90
CA TYR A 74 -4.28 -12.37 17.35
C TYR A 74 -4.08 -12.17 15.86
N LEU A 75 -5.15 -12.16 15.10
CA LEU A 75 -5.15 -11.89 13.66
C LEU A 75 -5.75 -10.51 13.40
N LYS A 76 -4.97 -9.61 12.83
CA LYS A 76 -5.46 -8.34 12.30
C LYS A 76 -6.05 -8.58 10.92
N ARG A 77 -7.38 -8.53 10.83
CA ARG A 77 -8.17 -9.03 9.70
C ARG A 77 -8.30 -8.00 8.57
N GLU A 78 -7.16 -7.65 7.94
CA GLU A 78 -7.16 -6.77 6.76
C GLU A 78 -7.81 -7.42 5.52
N ASP A 79 -8.01 -8.72 5.52
CA ASP A 79 -8.76 -9.49 4.53
C ASP A 79 -10.27 -9.21 4.55
N LEU A 80 -10.80 -8.63 5.62
CA LEU A 80 -12.20 -8.22 5.75
C LEU A 80 -12.46 -6.80 5.23
N ASN A 81 -11.42 -6.04 4.90
CA ASN A 81 -11.60 -4.74 4.28
C ASN A 81 -12.19 -4.89 2.87
N HIS A 82 -12.84 -3.84 2.39
CA HIS A 82 -13.25 -3.77 0.99
C HIS A 82 -12.07 -4.09 0.05
N THR A 83 -12.31 -4.83 -1.01
CA THR A 83 -11.34 -5.45 -1.92
C THR A 83 -10.59 -6.69 -1.39
N GLY A 84 -10.68 -7.00 -0.08
CA GLY A 84 -10.13 -8.23 0.51
C GLY A 84 -8.66 -8.16 0.90
N ALA A 85 -8.08 -6.96 1.06
CA ALA A 85 -6.69 -6.78 1.49
C ALA A 85 -6.41 -5.37 2.02
N HIS A 86 -5.24 -5.18 2.67
CA HIS A 86 -4.76 -3.90 3.18
C HIS A 86 -4.49 -2.83 2.10
N LYS A 87 -4.42 -3.20 0.84
CA LYS A 87 -4.05 -2.29 -0.26
C LYS A 87 -4.98 -1.10 -0.39
N ILE A 88 -6.27 -1.28 -0.08
CA ILE A 88 -7.29 -0.23 -0.17
C ILE A 88 -6.95 1.00 0.70
N ASN A 89 -6.31 0.81 1.85
CA ASN A 89 -5.94 1.91 2.75
C ASN A 89 -5.06 2.96 2.06
N ASN A 90 -3.94 2.49 1.50
CA ASN A 90 -2.99 3.34 0.78
C ASN A 90 -3.61 3.92 -0.49
N VAL A 91 -4.36 3.10 -1.23
CA VAL A 91 -4.92 3.52 -2.53
C VAL A 91 -5.97 4.61 -2.37
N LEU A 92 -6.86 4.53 -1.37
CA LEU A 92 -7.82 5.60 -1.08
C LEU A 92 -7.11 6.91 -0.76
N GLY A 93 -6.05 6.87 0.05
CA GLY A 93 -5.24 8.05 0.37
C GLY A 93 -4.58 8.66 -0.86
N GLN A 94 -3.95 7.83 -1.71
CA GLN A 94 -3.30 8.30 -2.93
C GLN A 94 -4.30 8.79 -3.98
N ALA A 95 -5.43 8.13 -4.16
CA ALA A 95 -6.47 8.56 -5.10
C ALA A 95 -7.11 9.89 -4.67
N LEU A 96 -7.38 10.06 -3.37
CA LEU A 96 -7.86 11.32 -2.82
C LEU A 96 -6.82 12.44 -3.03
N LEU A 97 -5.55 12.18 -2.74
CA LEU A 97 -4.46 13.13 -2.98
C LEU A 97 -4.38 13.52 -4.46
N ALA A 98 -4.42 12.54 -5.37
CA ALA A 98 -4.40 12.78 -6.81
C ALA A 98 -5.59 13.66 -7.26
N LYS A 99 -6.78 13.39 -6.74
CA LYS A 99 -7.98 14.20 -7.02
C LYS A 99 -7.81 15.65 -6.54
N LYS A 100 -7.26 15.85 -5.35
CA LYS A 100 -6.95 17.20 -4.82
C LYS A 100 -5.88 17.93 -5.62
N MET A 101 -4.96 17.20 -6.26
CA MET A 101 -3.96 17.73 -7.21
C MET A 101 -4.55 17.99 -8.61
N GLY A 102 -5.84 17.75 -8.83
CA GLY A 102 -6.48 17.92 -10.14
C GLY A 102 -6.16 16.83 -11.16
N LYS A 103 -5.56 15.69 -10.75
CA LYS A 103 -5.32 14.56 -11.64
C LYS A 103 -6.65 13.85 -11.92
N THR A 104 -6.81 13.41 -13.16
CA THR A 104 -8.03 12.73 -13.65
C THR A 104 -7.82 11.26 -13.97
N ARG A 105 -6.58 10.80 -13.87
CA ARG A 105 -6.17 9.44 -14.24
C ARG A 105 -5.26 8.84 -13.19
N LEU A 106 -5.51 7.56 -12.84
CA LEU A 106 -4.62 6.74 -12.02
C LEU A 106 -3.95 5.67 -12.88
N ILE A 107 -2.66 5.47 -12.71
CA ILE A 107 -1.97 4.29 -13.21
C ILE A 107 -1.38 3.50 -12.06
N ALA A 108 -1.29 2.19 -12.20
CA ALA A 108 -0.68 1.31 -11.22
C ALA A 108 -0.01 0.12 -11.87
N GLU A 109 0.97 -0.44 -11.19
CA GLU A 109 1.50 -1.79 -11.44
C GLU A 109 0.85 -2.81 -10.51
N THR A 110 0.78 -4.06 -10.94
CA THR A 110 0.35 -5.14 -10.07
C THR A 110 0.96 -6.49 -10.48
N GLY A 111 1.28 -7.34 -9.50
CA GLY A 111 1.68 -8.74 -9.71
C GLY A 111 0.52 -9.68 -9.36
N ALA A 112 0.26 -9.90 -8.07
CA ALA A 112 -0.86 -10.73 -7.61
C ALA A 112 -2.26 -10.15 -7.88
N GLY A 113 -2.36 -8.91 -8.37
CA GLY A 113 -3.62 -8.26 -8.75
C GLY A 113 -4.30 -7.47 -7.64
N GLN A 114 -3.96 -7.65 -6.38
CA GLN A 114 -4.66 -6.99 -5.26
C GLN A 114 -4.51 -5.45 -5.28
N HIS A 115 -3.32 -4.97 -5.62
CA HIS A 115 -3.10 -3.53 -5.75
C HIS A 115 -3.87 -2.95 -6.94
N GLY A 116 -3.83 -3.64 -8.08
CA GLY A 116 -4.61 -3.24 -9.27
C GLY A 116 -6.11 -3.19 -9.01
N VAL A 117 -6.67 -4.19 -8.32
CA VAL A 117 -8.09 -4.18 -7.93
C VAL A 117 -8.41 -3.01 -7.01
N ALA A 118 -7.58 -2.74 -6.00
CA ALA A 118 -7.77 -1.60 -5.10
C ALA A 118 -7.72 -0.26 -5.86
N THR A 119 -6.76 -0.10 -6.80
CA THR A 119 -6.63 1.12 -7.62
C THR A 119 -7.84 1.30 -8.55
N ALA A 120 -8.27 0.23 -9.22
CA ALA A 120 -9.47 0.27 -10.05
C ALA A 120 -10.72 0.63 -9.24
N THR A 121 -10.84 0.10 -8.02
CA THR A 121 -11.94 0.40 -7.10
C THR A 121 -11.97 1.88 -6.70
N ALA A 122 -10.83 2.44 -6.28
CA ALA A 122 -10.76 3.84 -5.90
C ALA A 122 -10.94 4.79 -7.09
N ALA A 123 -10.41 4.43 -8.27
CA ALA A 123 -10.62 5.20 -9.50
C ALA A 123 -12.11 5.24 -9.89
N ALA A 124 -12.79 4.10 -9.85
CA ALA A 124 -14.23 4.04 -10.11
C ALA A 124 -15.03 4.88 -9.10
N LEU A 125 -14.71 4.80 -7.81
CA LEU A 125 -15.34 5.60 -6.75
C LEU A 125 -15.19 7.11 -6.99
N MET A 126 -14.03 7.54 -7.48
CA MET A 126 -13.70 8.96 -7.63
C MET A 126 -13.96 9.50 -9.05
N GLY A 127 -14.44 8.66 -9.98
CA GLY A 127 -14.72 9.03 -11.37
C GLY A 127 -13.44 9.31 -12.18
N MET A 128 -12.35 8.58 -11.91
CA MET A 128 -11.06 8.73 -12.57
C MET A 128 -10.83 7.61 -13.59
N GLU A 129 -10.12 7.92 -14.69
CA GLU A 129 -9.58 6.89 -15.59
C GLU A 129 -8.58 6.00 -14.82
N CYS A 130 -8.58 4.70 -15.12
CA CYS A 130 -7.64 3.76 -14.49
C CYS A 130 -6.97 2.86 -15.52
N VAL A 131 -5.62 2.81 -15.47
CA VAL A 131 -4.83 1.87 -16.25
C VAL A 131 -3.91 1.08 -15.34
N VAL A 132 -3.95 -0.25 -15.45
CA VAL A 132 -3.16 -1.16 -14.61
C VAL A 132 -2.24 -1.98 -15.49
N PHE A 133 -0.94 -1.87 -15.23
CA PHE A 133 0.10 -2.67 -15.89
C PHE A 133 0.33 -3.96 -15.11
N MET A 134 0.32 -5.08 -15.80
CA MET A 134 0.48 -6.40 -15.19
C MET A 134 1.29 -7.32 -16.10
N GLY A 135 2.24 -8.06 -15.55
CA GLY A 135 2.99 -9.02 -16.32
C GLY A 135 2.09 -10.04 -17.03
N LYS A 136 2.40 -10.41 -18.27
CA LYS A 136 1.56 -11.32 -19.08
C LYS A 136 1.30 -12.64 -18.34
N GLU A 137 2.32 -13.22 -17.74
CA GLU A 137 2.18 -14.45 -16.96
C GLU A 137 1.23 -14.26 -15.77
N ASP A 138 1.34 -13.13 -15.08
CA ASP A 138 0.50 -12.79 -13.93
C ASP A 138 -0.95 -12.56 -14.36
N THR A 139 -1.21 -12.00 -15.56
CA THR A 139 -2.59 -11.83 -16.06
C THR A 139 -3.31 -13.17 -16.25
N ILE A 140 -2.59 -14.22 -16.58
CA ILE A 140 -3.13 -15.57 -16.74
C ILE A 140 -3.37 -16.20 -15.36
N ARG A 141 -2.36 -16.16 -14.49
CA ARG A 141 -2.42 -16.74 -13.13
C ARG A 141 -3.51 -16.09 -12.27
N GLN A 142 -3.72 -14.79 -12.44
CA GLN A 142 -4.64 -13.97 -11.66
C GLN A 142 -5.84 -13.48 -12.48
N ALA A 143 -6.33 -14.31 -13.39
CA ALA A 143 -7.42 -13.96 -14.31
C ALA A 143 -8.67 -13.41 -13.59
N LEU A 144 -8.99 -13.89 -12.39
CA LEU A 144 -10.10 -13.39 -11.59
C LEU A 144 -9.89 -11.93 -11.18
N ASN A 145 -8.67 -11.54 -10.77
CA ASN A 145 -8.37 -10.15 -10.44
C ASN A 145 -8.38 -9.26 -11.69
N VAL A 146 -7.91 -9.76 -12.84
CA VAL A 146 -8.04 -9.07 -14.13
C VAL A 146 -9.50 -8.81 -14.49
N TYR A 147 -10.35 -9.80 -14.31
CA TYR A 147 -11.80 -9.65 -14.52
C TYR A 147 -12.40 -8.58 -13.61
N ARG A 148 -12.06 -8.61 -12.31
CA ARG A 148 -12.52 -7.60 -11.33
C ARG A 148 -12.11 -6.18 -11.72
N MET A 149 -10.84 -5.98 -12.12
CA MET A 149 -10.35 -4.67 -12.57
C MET A 149 -11.12 -4.16 -13.80
N ARG A 150 -11.35 -5.03 -14.78
CA ARG A 150 -12.11 -4.67 -15.98
C ARG A 150 -13.58 -4.36 -15.68
N LEU A 151 -14.21 -5.11 -14.78
CA LEU A 151 -15.58 -4.85 -14.32
C LEU A 151 -15.71 -3.48 -13.66
N LEU A 152 -14.66 -3.00 -12.97
CA LEU A 152 -14.55 -1.67 -12.38
C LEU A 152 -14.20 -0.56 -13.39
N GLY A 153 -14.11 -0.88 -14.67
CA GLY A 153 -13.82 0.07 -15.73
C GLY A 153 -12.31 0.33 -15.99
N ALA A 154 -11.41 -0.40 -15.32
CA ALA A 154 -9.99 -0.22 -15.54
C ALA A 154 -9.51 -0.94 -16.82
N THR A 155 -8.59 -0.31 -17.54
CA THR A 155 -7.83 -0.93 -18.62
C THR A 155 -6.66 -1.71 -18.03
N VAL A 156 -6.60 -3.03 -18.28
CA VAL A 156 -5.48 -3.87 -17.86
C VAL A 156 -4.58 -4.12 -19.06
N VAL A 157 -3.35 -3.63 -18.98
CA VAL A 157 -2.31 -3.74 -20.02
C VAL A 157 -1.35 -4.86 -19.67
N PRO A 158 -1.35 -5.98 -20.45
CA PRO A 158 -0.39 -7.04 -20.25
C PRO A 158 1.00 -6.63 -20.75
N VAL A 159 2.00 -6.76 -19.89
CA VAL A 159 3.40 -6.44 -20.20
C VAL A 159 4.13 -7.70 -20.60
N ASN A 160 4.67 -7.71 -21.84
CA ASN A 160 5.36 -8.87 -22.41
C ASN A 160 6.90 -8.71 -22.39
N SER A 161 7.43 -7.55 -22.00
CA SER A 161 8.87 -7.28 -21.95
C SER A 161 9.54 -8.01 -20.78
N GLY A 162 10.84 -8.25 -20.92
CA GLY A 162 11.67 -8.85 -19.87
C GLY A 162 11.20 -10.24 -19.46
N THR A 163 10.96 -10.42 -18.17
CA THR A 163 10.43 -11.68 -17.58
C THR A 163 8.90 -11.72 -17.54
N ALA A 164 8.24 -10.68 -18.08
CA ALA A 164 6.80 -10.51 -18.07
C ALA A 164 6.16 -10.62 -16.64
N THR A 165 6.87 -10.07 -15.65
CA THR A 165 6.49 -10.09 -14.22
C THR A 165 6.31 -8.68 -13.65
N LEU A 166 6.07 -8.58 -12.34
CA LEU A 166 5.87 -7.32 -11.62
C LEU A 166 6.98 -6.27 -11.91
N LYS A 167 8.25 -6.67 -12.01
CA LYS A 167 9.35 -5.74 -12.29
C LYS A 167 9.15 -5.02 -13.64
N ASP A 168 8.74 -5.77 -14.64
CA ASP A 168 8.52 -5.22 -15.99
C ASP A 168 7.27 -4.34 -16.02
N ALA A 169 6.23 -4.72 -15.27
CA ALA A 169 5.03 -3.90 -15.07
C ALA A 169 5.34 -2.55 -14.42
N VAL A 170 6.23 -2.52 -13.41
CA VAL A 170 6.73 -1.27 -12.79
C VAL A 170 7.43 -0.40 -13.84
N SER A 171 8.32 -0.99 -14.64
CA SER A 171 9.07 -0.26 -15.66
C SER A 171 8.14 0.34 -16.72
N GLU A 172 7.10 -0.37 -17.11
CA GLU A 172 6.12 0.09 -18.08
C GLU A 172 5.23 1.20 -17.51
N ALA A 173 4.76 1.05 -16.27
CA ALA A 173 4.01 2.09 -15.57
C ALA A 173 4.81 3.39 -15.44
N MET A 174 6.11 3.31 -15.15
CA MET A 174 7.01 4.48 -15.09
C MET A 174 7.16 5.15 -16.45
N ARG A 175 7.30 4.37 -17.54
CA ARG A 175 7.35 4.91 -18.92
C ARG A 175 6.05 5.62 -19.26
N GLU A 176 4.92 4.98 -19.02
CA GLU A 176 3.60 5.57 -19.27
C GLU A 176 3.43 6.86 -18.47
N TRP A 177 3.87 6.91 -17.22
CA TRP A 177 3.77 8.12 -16.40
C TRP A 177 4.52 9.30 -17.03
N THR A 178 5.70 9.07 -17.64
CA THR A 178 6.47 10.13 -18.31
C THR A 178 5.74 10.75 -19.50
N THR A 179 4.80 10.04 -20.11
CA THR A 179 4.06 10.53 -21.29
C THR A 179 2.88 11.41 -20.93
N ARG A 180 2.31 11.27 -19.72
CA ARG A 180 1.07 11.95 -19.27
C ARG A 180 1.16 12.44 -17.83
N ILE A 181 2.25 13.12 -17.49
CA ILE A 181 2.48 13.61 -16.11
C ILE A 181 1.39 14.58 -15.64
N SER A 182 0.89 15.44 -16.55
CA SER A 182 0.01 16.55 -16.20
C SER A 182 -1.32 16.09 -15.61
N ASP A 183 -1.91 15.02 -16.12
CA ASP A 183 -3.24 14.51 -15.76
C ASP A 183 -3.22 13.19 -14.99
N THR A 184 -2.06 12.56 -14.85
CA THR A 184 -1.90 11.21 -14.35
C THR A 184 -1.15 11.17 -13.01
N HIS A 185 -1.68 10.43 -12.05
CA HIS A 185 -0.97 10.05 -10.83
C HIS A 185 -0.57 8.57 -10.88
N TYR A 186 0.70 8.29 -10.60
CA TYR A 186 1.17 6.92 -10.40
C TYR A 186 0.86 6.46 -8.98
N CYS A 187 -0.16 5.62 -8.84
CA CYS A 187 -0.59 5.07 -7.55
C CYS A 187 0.28 3.87 -7.19
N LEU A 188 1.34 4.07 -6.41
CA LEU A 188 2.32 3.05 -6.07
C LEU A 188 1.87 2.23 -4.87
N GLY A 189 1.87 0.90 -5.02
CA GLY A 189 1.29 -0.03 -4.03
C GLY A 189 2.25 -0.57 -2.98
N SER A 190 3.52 -0.19 -3.04
CA SER A 190 4.59 -0.75 -2.21
C SER A 190 5.47 0.35 -1.62
N VAL A 191 6.28 0.01 -0.60
CA VAL A 191 7.25 0.93 0.01
C VAL A 191 8.53 0.90 -0.84
N MET A 192 8.40 1.36 -2.07
CA MET A 192 9.46 1.39 -3.09
C MET A 192 9.35 2.68 -3.90
N GLY A 193 10.27 2.87 -4.83
CA GLY A 193 10.30 4.05 -5.67
C GLY A 193 10.98 5.25 -5.00
N PRO A 194 10.98 6.39 -5.70
CA PRO A 194 11.60 7.61 -5.20
C PRO A 194 10.77 8.21 -4.05
N HIS A 195 11.42 8.98 -3.18
CA HIS A 195 10.70 9.85 -2.26
C HIS A 195 9.81 10.82 -3.07
N PRO A 196 8.51 11.07 -2.68
CA PRO A 196 7.90 10.78 -1.37
C PRO A 196 7.13 9.45 -1.29
N PHE A 197 7.10 8.60 -2.31
CA PHE A 197 6.26 7.40 -2.32
C PHE A 197 6.42 6.49 -1.09
N PRO A 198 7.64 6.13 -0.62
CA PRO A 198 7.76 5.29 0.57
C PRO A 198 7.12 5.91 1.81
N THR A 199 7.21 7.23 1.95
CA THR A 199 6.62 7.97 3.07
C THR A 199 5.09 7.99 2.95
N ILE A 200 4.55 8.28 1.77
CA ILE A 200 3.11 8.28 1.49
C ILE A 200 2.50 6.91 1.80
N VAL A 201 3.09 5.84 1.27
CA VAL A 201 2.60 4.47 1.48
C VAL A 201 2.65 4.09 2.96
N ARG A 202 3.75 4.39 3.65
CA ARG A 202 3.87 4.16 5.10
C ARG A 202 2.75 4.85 5.87
N ASP A 203 2.58 6.14 5.62
CA ASP A 203 1.67 6.96 6.41
C ASP A 203 0.20 6.54 6.19
N PHE A 204 -0.22 6.25 4.96
CA PHE A 204 -1.57 5.76 4.70
C PHE A 204 -1.80 4.31 5.18
N GLN A 205 -0.75 3.50 5.27
CA GLN A 205 -0.87 2.15 5.85
C GLN A 205 -0.76 2.14 7.39
N SER A 206 -0.26 3.19 8.01
CA SER A 206 -0.07 3.25 9.47
C SER A 206 -1.37 3.20 10.29
N VAL A 207 -2.52 3.36 9.63
CA VAL A 207 -3.83 3.10 10.22
C VAL A 207 -3.93 1.68 10.81
N ILE A 208 -3.26 0.69 10.20
CA ILE A 208 -3.20 -0.69 10.69
C ILE A 208 -2.57 -0.74 12.08
N SER A 209 -1.37 -0.17 12.24
CA SER A 209 -0.65 -0.19 13.52
C SER A 209 -1.33 0.66 14.59
N SER A 210 -1.93 1.78 14.22
CA SER A 210 -2.72 2.61 15.13
C SER A 210 -3.90 1.85 15.73
N GLU A 211 -4.62 1.11 14.89
CA GLU A 211 -5.73 0.25 15.33
C GLU A 211 -5.24 -0.96 16.14
N ILE A 212 -4.13 -1.61 15.74
CA ILE A 212 -3.55 -2.71 16.52
C ILE A 212 -3.24 -2.22 17.94
N LYS A 213 -2.59 -1.07 18.06
CA LYS A 213 -2.25 -0.47 19.36
C LYS A 213 -3.48 -0.26 20.21
N GLN A 214 -4.51 0.40 19.68
CA GLN A 214 -5.74 0.67 20.41
C GLN A 214 -6.45 -0.63 20.81
N GLN A 215 -6.67 -1.52 19.85
CA GLN A 215 -7.41 -2.77 20.07
C GLN A 215 -6.69 -3.74 21.01
N MET A 216 -5.36 -3.76 21.05
CA MET A 216 -4.60 -4.54 22.01
C MET A 216 -4.71 -3.96 23.43
N LEU A 217 -4.65 -2.64 23.58
CA LEU A 217 -4.86 -1.98 24.87
C LEU A 217 -6.26 -2.23 25.40
N GLU A 218 -7.29 -2.20 24.54
CA GLU A 218 -8.68 -2.51 24.92
C GLU A 218 -8.86 -3.98 25.35
N LYS A 219 -8.20 -4.93 24.65
CA LYS A 219 -8.39 -6.38 24.88
C LYS A 219 -7.48 -6.95 25.96
N GLU A 220 -6.24 -6.50 26.04
CA GLU A 220 -5.18 -7.10 26.88
C GLU A 220 -4.56 -6.10 27.88
N GLY A 221 -4.93 -4.82 27.81
CA GLY A 221 -4.34 -3.76 28.66
C GLY A 221 -2.87 -3.46 28.34
N ARG A 222 -2.30 -4.04 27.27
CA ARG A 222 -0.90 -3.92 26.90
C ARG A 222 -0.68 -4.03 25.40
N LEU A 223 0.49 -3.59 24.92
CA LEU A 223 0.90 -3.79 23.54
C LEU A 223 1.31 -5.26 23.28
N PRO A 224 1.28 -5.73 22.03
CA PRO A 224 1.74 -7.06 21.67
C PRO A 224 3.26 -7.19 21.89
N ASP A 225 3.72 -8.39 22.27
CA ASP A 225 5.16 -8.67 22.39
C ASP A 225 5.85 -8.74 21.03
N ALA A 226 5.11 -9.17 20.00
CA ALA A 226 5.60 -9.27 18.63
C ALA A 226 4.48 -9.00 17.63
N VAL A 227 4.82 -8.37 16.52
CA VAL A 227 3.97 -8.22 15.34
C VAL A 227 4.63 -8.95 14.18
N VAL A 228 3.88 -9.87 13.56
CA VAL A 228 4.35 -10.66 12.40
C VAL A 228 3.55 -10.26 11.18
N ALA A 229 4.21 -9.88 10.11
CA ALA A 229 3.58 -9.45 8.88
C ALA A 229 4.24 -10.09 7.66
N CYS A 230 3.44 -10.49 6.68
CA CYS A 230 3.95 -10.88 5.36
C CYS A 230 4.55 -9.67 4.65
N VAL A 231 5.73 -9.84 4.07
CA VAL A 231 6.45 -8.78 3.37
C VAL A 231 6.70 -9.18 1.92
N GLY A 232 5.97 -8.53 1.01
CA GLY A 232 6.29 -8.46 -0.41
C GLY A 232 7.03 -7.15 -0.70
N GLY A 233 6.31 -6.11 -1.16
CA GLY A 233 6.86 -4.75 -1.34
C GLY A 233 6.93 -3.92 -0.06
N GLY A 234 6.66 -4.47 1.12
CA GLY A 234 6.86 -3.84 2.42
C GLY A 234 5.66 -3.06 2.99
N SER A 235 4.62 -2.78 2.21
CA SER A 235 3.50 -1.93 2.66
C SER A 235 2.75 -2.48 3.87
N ASN A 236 2.53 -3.80 3.93
CA ASN A 236 1.89 -4.46 5.06
C ASN A 236 2.77 -4.41 6.31
N GLY A 237 4.06 -4.74 6.18
CA GLY A 237 5.01 -4.74 7.29
C GLY A 237 5.16 -3.37 7.93
N ILE A 238 5.43 -2.34 7.13
CA ILE A 238 5.63 -0.96 7.65
C ILE A 238 4.34 -0.39 8.25
N GLY A 239 3.18 -0.70 7.65
CA GLY A 239 1.88 -0.27 8.16
C GLY A 239 1.52 -0.93 9.49
N SER A 240 1.97 -2.16 9.73
CA SER A 240 1.68 -2.90 10.96
C SER A 240 2.58 -2.54 12.14
N ASP A 241 3.80 -2.06 11.89
CA ASP A 241 4.82 -1.85 12.92
C ASP A 241 4.92 -0.40 13.41
N PHE A 242 4.65 0.58 12.57
CA PHE A 242 4.99 1.98 12.78
C PHE A 242 4.48 2.59 14.11
N ALA A 243 3.22 2.33 14.48
CA ALA A 243 2.65 2.87 15.72
C ALA A 243 2.86 1.95 16.94
N CYS A 244 3.13 0.66 16.72
CA CYS A 244 3.32 -0.31 17.81
C CYS A 244 4.69 -0.19 18.47
N THR A 245 5.75 0.07 17.70
CA THR A 245 7.12 0.08 18.22
C THR A 245 7.67 1.48 18.41
N GLY A 246 7.14 2.50 17.75
CA GLY A 246 7.65 3.88 17.78
C GLY A 246 9.09 4.01 17.25
N LYS A 247 9.69 2.92 16.80
CA LYS A 247 11.02 2.84 16.20
C LYS A 247 10.91 2.18 14.84
N LEU A 248 11.35 2.86 13.80
CA LEU A 248 11.76 2.21 12.55
C LEU A 248 12.92 1.28 12.91
N LEU A 249 12.64 0.01 13.13
CA LEU A 249 13.71 -0.98 13.19
C LEU A 249 14.34 -1.03 11.80
N PRO A 250 15.68 -0.98 11.71
CA PRO A 250 16.34 -1.20 10.43
C PRO A 250 15.87 -2.56 9.89
N PHE A 251 15.54 -2.58 8.61
CA PHE A 251 15.05 -3.75 7.89
C PHE A 251 16.16 -4.83 7.88
N HIS A 252 16.28 -5.59 8.96
CA HIS A 252 17.09 -6.80 8.96
C HIS A 252 16.25 -7.90 8.32
N ARG A 253 16.64 -8.33 7.12
CA ARG A 253 16.32 -9.64 6.60
C ARG A 253 16.83 -10.70 7.58
N ARG A 254 16.09 -10.97 8.63
CA ARG A 254 16.20 -12.27 9.25
C ARG A 254 15.21 -13.15 8.50
N SER A 255 15.76 -13.97 7.62
CA SER A 255 15.06 -15.12 7.09
C SER A 255 14.46 -15.91 8.26
N CYS A 256 13.13 -15.89 8.40
CA CYS A 256 12.42 -16.85 9.24
C CYS A 256 12.42 -18.21 8.53
N CYS A 257 13.62 -18.76 8.32
CA CYS A 257 13.84 -20.17 8.05
C CYS A 257 14.77 -20.65 9.16
N ALA A 258 14.20 -20.93 10.34
CA ALA A 258 14.84 -21.86 11.24
C ALA A 258 14.81 -23.24 10.55
N PRO A 259 15.94 -23.96 10.40
CA PRO A 259 15.90 -25.30 9.89
C PRO A 259 15.17 -26.17 10.93
N HIS A 260 14.04 -26.73 10.53
CA HIS A 260 13.45 -27.83 11.28
C HIS A 260 14.47 -28.97 11.31
N ARG A 261 14.98 -29.28 12.49
CA ARG A 261 15.53 -30.59 12.76
C ARG A 261 14.35 -31.55 12.85
N CYS A 262 14.30 -32.50 11.96
CA CYS A 262 13.56 -33.76 12.16
C CYS A 262 14.18 -34.56 13.31
#